data_d4b27c9f528d62ae5ed3a8653e45092c
#
_entry.id   d4b27c9f528d62ae5ed3a8653e45092c
#
_cell.length_a   1.000
_cell.length_b   1.000
_cell.length_c   1.000
_cell.angle_alpha   90.00
_cell.angle_beta   90.00
_cell.angle_gamma   90.00
#
_symmetry.space_group_name_H-M   'P 1'
#
loop_
_entity.id
_entity.type
_entity.pdbx_description
1 polymer ?
#
loop_
_entity_poly.entity_id
_entity_poly.type
_entity_poly.pdbx_seq_one_letter_code
_entity_poly.pdbx_strand_id
1 'polypeptide(L)'
;RDFCLSRGLGDVYKRQKVKAGKIEDYVSPLFYAPNVSWLAQRNGMHPRNSLMISLNASEGNHMHANGISMELYGKGYVLGPDAGIGLFLYSGLDYAEYYSQFPSHNTVCVDGISSYPVMKSNHSFDLLSCFPASAEPGKGFTSVTYSQVAFREPESRADQTRLMSIVTTGPETGYYVDVFRSRKERGGDKMHDYF
;
A
#
# COMPACT_ATOMS: atom_id res chain seq x y z
N ARG A 1 -9.21 33.46 -20.17
CA ARG A 1 -10.48 33.72 -19.41
C ARG A 1 -10.40 32.89 -18.14
N ASP A 2 -10.02 33.53 -17.03
CA ASP A 2 -9.94 32.88 -15.73
C ASP A 2 -11.34 32.51 -15.27
N PHE A 3 -11.52 31.27 -14.87
CA PHE A 3 -12.79 30.78 -14.35
C PHE A 3 -13.16 31.54 -13.06
N CYS A 4 -14.36 32.12 -12.99
CA CYS A 4 -14.82 32.91 -11.86
C CYS A 4 -14.76 32.22 -10.48
N LEU A 5 -14.80 30.90 -10.45
CA LEU A 5 -14.72 30.09 -9.22
C LEU A 5 -13.34 30.16 -8.53
N SER A 6 -12.25 30.28 -9.31
CA SER A 6 -10.91 30.36 -8.74
C SER A 6 -10.60 31.73 -8.13
N ARG A 7 -11.26 32.80 -8.59
CA ARG A 7 -11.08 34.14 -8.03
C ARG A 7 -11.70 34.28 -6.65
N GLY A 8 -12.88 33.68 -6.42
CA GLY A 8 -13.55 33.73 -5.11
C GLY A 8 -12.76 33.06 -4.01
N LEU A 9 -12.22 31.88 -4.27
CA LEU A 9 -11.38 31.14 -3.31
C LEU A 9 -10.04 31.85 -3.05
N GLY A 10 -9.39 32.38 -4.08
CA GLY A 10 -8.15 33.13 -3.95
C GLY A 10 -8.27 34.37 -3.06
N ASP A 11 -9.40 35.08 -3.11
CA ASP A 11 -9.65 36.23 -2.26
C ASP A 11 -9.97 35.87 -0.82
N VAL A 12 -10.64 34.75 -0.58
CA VAL A 12 -10.89 34.22 0.76
C VAL A 12 -9.57 33.86 1.46
N TYR A 13 -8.67 33.18 0.78
CA TYR A 13 -7.38 32.82 1.34
C TYR A 13 -6.45 34.03 1.56
N LYS A 14 -6.51 35.03 0.71
CA LYS A 14 -5.73 36.28 0.89
C LYS A 14 -6.19 37.13 2.06
N ARG A 15 -7.47 37.04 2.43
CA ARG A 15 -8.04 37.85 3.53
C ARG A 15 -7.93 37.17 4.89
N GLN A 16 -7.80 35.84 4.91
CA GLN A 16 -7.63 35.10 6.15
C GLN A 16 -6.16 35.06 6.54
N LYS A 17 -5.79 35.82 7.56
CA LYS A 17 -4.48 35.72 8.24
C LYS A 17 -4.44 34.47 9.11
N VAL A 18 -4.77 33.32 8.57
CA VAL A 18 -4.71 32.04 9.26
C VAL A 18 -3.28 31.52 9.14
N LYS A 19 -2.64 31.26 10.25
CA LYS A 19 -1.32 30.60 10.25
C LYS A 19 -1.52 29.17 9.76
N ALA A 20 -0.76 28.79 8.74
CA ALA A 20 -0.78 27.42 8.25
C ALA A 20 -0.35 26.46 9.38
N GLY A 21 -1.15 25.46 9.65
CA GLY A 21 -0.80 24.36 10.54
C GLY A 21 0.27 23.46 9.92
N LYS A 22 0.89 22.64 10.74
CA LYS A 22 1.77 21.56 10.24
C LYS A 22 0.91 20.38 9.87
N ILE A 23 1.21 19.74 8.75
CA ILE A 23 0.44 18.56 8.28
C ILE A 23 0.47 17.42 9.30
N GLU A 24 1.56 17.27 10.02
CA GLU A 24 1.74 16.28 11.07
C GLU A 24 0.71 16.42 12.21
N ASP A 25 0.15 17.61 12.41
CA ASP A 25 -0.89 17.84 13.44
C ASP A 25 -2.25 17.25 13.05
N TYR A 26 -2.44 16.88 11.77
CA TYR A 26 -3.72 16.42 11.21
C TYR A 26 -3.71 14.98 10.71
N VAL A 27 -2.55 14.35 10.63
CA VAL A 27 -2.41 12.98 10.11
C VAL A 27 -1.79 12.05 11.14
N SER A 28 -2.11 10.77 11.02
CA SER A 28 -1.52 9.70 11.81
C SER A 28 -0.41 8.98 11.02
N PRO A 29 0.53 8.30 11.71
CA PRO A 29 1.57 7.51 11.04
C PRO A 29 1.02 6.29 10.30
N LEU A 30 -0.18 5.84 10.64
CA LEU A 30 -0.82 4.69 10.02
C LEU A 30 -2.26 5.04 9.64
N PHE A 31 -2.65 4.69 8.42
CA PHE A 31 -4.00 4.79 7.90
C PHE A 31 -4.41 3.44 7.31
N TYR A 32 -5.55 2.93 7.70
CA TYR A 32 -6.12 1.68 7.17
C TYR A 32 -7.54 1.90 6.66
N ALA A 33 -7.76 1.51 5.41
CA ALA A 33 -9.06 1.53 4.75
C ALA A 33 -9.51 0.08 4.46
N PRO A 34 -10.23 -0.57 5.36
CA PRO A 34 -10.59 -1.98 5.22
C PRO A 34 -11.44 -2.27 3.98
N ASN A 35 -12.33 -1.36 3.60
CA ASN A 35 -13.25 -1.54 2.48
C ASN A 35 -12.58 -1.64 1.11
N VAL A 36 -11.32 -1.22 1.01
CA VAL A 36 -10.51 -1.31 -0.21
C VAL A 36 -9.20 -2.05 0.04
N SER A 37 -9.02 -2.58 1.24
CA SER A 37 -7.80 -3.28 1.67
C SER A 37 -6.54 -2.49 1.37
N TRP A 38 -6.51 -1.25 1.84
CA TRP A 38 -5.35 -0.37 1.68
C TRP A 38 -4.87 0.13 3.04
N LEU A 39 -3.57 -0.01 3.27
CA LEU A 39 -2.90 0.48 4.46
C LEU A 39 -1.70 1.33 4.06
N ALA A 40 -1.66 2.55 4.56
CA ALA A 40 -0.53 3.45 4.42
C ALA A 40 0.16 3.63 5.78
N GLN A 41 1.47 3.45 5.81
CA GLN A 41 2.31 3.55 7.01
C GLN A 41 3.50 4.45 6.73
N ARG A 42 3.82 5.35 7.66
CA ARG A 42 4.89 6.34 7.48
C ARG A 42 5.56 6.70 8.80
N ASN A 43 6.81 7.17 8.73
CA ASN A 43 7.53 7.65 9.90
C ASN A 43 7.59 9.18 10.00
N GLY A 44 6.99 9.90 9.08
CA GLY A 44 6.94 11.37 9.05
C GLY A 44 6.27 11.89 7.79
N MET A 45 6.29 13.20 7.63
CA MET A 45 5.68 13.89 6.47
C MET A 45 6.67 14.71 5.64
N HIS A 46 7.96 14.65 5.98
CA HIS A 46 8.97 15.38 5.22
C HIS A 46 9.20 14.72 3.85
N PRO A 47 9.09 15.46 2.73
CA PRO A 47 9.10 14.86 1.38
C PRO A 47 10.36 14.07 1.04
N ARG A 48 11.51 14.45 1.60
CA ARG A 48 12.81 13.82 1.31
C ARG A 48 13.33 12.92 2.42
N ASN A 49 12.86 13.09 3.65
CA ASN A 49 13.43 12.39 4.81
C ASN A 49 12.50 11.31 5.36
N SER A 50 11.22 11.39 5.03
CA SER A 50 10.26 10.40 5.49
C SER A 50 10.25 9.16 4.61
N LEU A 51 10.00 8.03 5.25
CA LEU A 51 9.77 6.75 4.63
C LEU A 51 8.27 6.42 4.71
N MET A 52 7.75 5.75 3.68
CA MET A 52 6.37 5.32 3.63
C MET A 52 6.28 3.93 3.00
N ILE A 53 5.36 3.15 3.50
CA ILE A 53 4.91 1.87 2.93
C ILE A 53 3.44 2.01 2.56
N SER A 54 3.08 1.51 1.39
CA SER A 54 1.70 1.25 0.99
C SER A 54 1.52 -0.25 0.89
N LEU A 55 0.63 -0.83 1.67
CA LEU A 55 0.17 -2.22 1.52
C LEU A 55 -1.17 -2.20 0.82
N ASN A 56 -1.28 -3.00 -0.21
CA ASN A 56 -2.48 -3.09 -1.03
C ASN A 56 -2.89 -4.56 -1.19
N ALA A 57 -4.17 -4.81 -1.00
CA ALA A 57 -4.83 -5.98 -1.54
C ALA A 57 -5.98 -5.52 -2.45
N SER A 58 -6.73 -6.44 -3.01
CA SER A 58 -7.77 -6.09 -3.99
C SER A 58 -9.15 -6.41 -3.46
N GLU A 59 -10.01 -5.41 -3.39
CA GLU A 59 -11.41 -5.60 -3.04
C GLU A 59 -12.29 -4.74 -3.96
N GLY A 60 -13.23 -5.36 -4.66
CA GLY A 60 -14.26 -4.69 -5.45
C GLY A 60 -14.09 -4.80 -6.96
N ASN A 61 -14.75 -3.88 -7.66
CA ASN A 61 -14.71 -3.77 -9.12
C ASN A 61 -13.51 -2.93 -9.58
N HIS A 62 -13.06 -3.15 -10.81
CA HIS A 62 -11.89 -2.48 -11.39
C HIS A 62 -10.57 -2.81 -10.67
N MET A 63 -10.56 -3.93 -9.97
CA MET A 63 -9.40 -4.44 -9.24
C MET A 63 -8.85 -5.69 -9.94
N HIS A 64 -7.63 -6.06 -9.60
CA HIS A 64 -6.96 -7.25 -10.13
C HIS A 64 -6.21 -7.98 -9.01
N ALA A 65 -5.69 -9.16 -9.32
CA ALA A 65 -4.97 -9.97 -8.35
C ALA A 65 -3.61 -9.37 -8.03
N ASN A 66 -3.45 -8.77 -6.87
CA ASN A 66 -2.18 -8.24 -6.38
C ASN A 66 -1.71 -8.85 -5.04
N GLY A 67 -2.46 -9.80 -4.49
CA GLY A 67 -2.11 -10.44 -3.21
C GLY A 67 -2.01 -9.43 -2.08
N ILE A 68 -0.98 -9.57 -1.25
CA ILE A 68 -0.58 -8.56 -0.28
C ILE A 68 0.62 -7.80 -0.88
N SER A 69 0.38 -6.99 -1.89
CA SER A 69 1.43 -6.23 -2.54
C SER A 69 1.87 -5.02 -1.71
N MET A 70 3.06 -4.53 -1.98
CA MET A 70 3.57 -3.33 -1.31
C MET A 70 4.25 -2.38 -2.29
N GLU A 71 4.26 -1.12 -1.92
CA GLU A 71 5.10 -0.10 -2.52
C GLU A 71 5.90 0.62 -1.44
N LEU A 72 7.13 0.99 -1.76
CA LEU A 72 8.05 1.68 -0.86
C LEU A 72 8.36 3.07 -1.40
N TYR A 73 8.30 4.05 -0.51
CA TYR A 73 8.59 5.45 -0.82
C TYR A 73 9.61 6.00 0.17
N GLY A 74 10.66 6.61 -0.34
CA GLY A 74 11.67 7.23 0.50
C GLY A 74 12.58 8.18 -0.27
N LYS A 75 13.14 9.15 0.41
CA LYS A 75 14.04 10.15 -0.19
C LYS A 75 13.45 10.95 -1.35
N GLY A 76 12.10 11.04 -1.41
CA GLY A 76 11.38 11.69 -2.50
C GLY A 76 11.16 10.81 -3.73
N TYR A 77 11.43 9.52 -3.64
CA TYR A 77 11.32 8.56 -4.74
C TYR A 77 10.43 7.38 -4.38
N VAL A 78 9.87 6.74 -5.40
CA VAL A 78 9.31 5.39 -5.31
C VAL A 78 10.49 4.42 -5.37
N LEU A 79 10.70 3.65 -4.31
CA LEU A 79 11.85 2.75 -4.17
C LEU A 79 11.51 1.29 -4.55
N GLY A 80 10.27 0.89 -4.30
CA GLY A 80 9.72 -0.40 -4.71
C GLY A 80 8.40 -0.16 -5.43
N PRO A 81 8.43 0.18 -6.73
CA PRO A 81 7.21 0.46 -7.48
C PRO A 81 6.41 -0.80 -7.76
N ASP A 82 5.10 -0.63 -7.84
CA ASP A 82 4.22 -1.59 -8.49
C ASP A 82 4.30 -1.41 -10.02
N ALA A 83 4.14 -2.50 -10.79
CA ALA A 83 4.19 -2.44 -12.25
C ALA A 83 3.01 -1.67 -12.88
N GLY A 84 1.95 -1.45 -12.12
CA GLY A 84 0.76 -0.72 -12.57
C GLY A 84 -0.10 -1.53 -13.53
N ILE A 85 -0.66 -0.86 -14.51
CA ILE A 85 -1.63 -1.45 -15.46
C ILE A 85 -1.08 -1.60 -16.88
N GLY A 86 0.18 -1.28 -17.11
CA GLY A 86 0.75 -1.19 -18.46
C GLY A 86 0.23 0.03 -19.23
N LEU A 87 0.31 -0.04 -20.57
CA LEU A 87 -0.10 1.08 -21.43
C LEU A 87 -1.61 1.17 -21.61
N PHE A 88 -2.32 0.03 -21.59
CA PHE A 88 -3.75 -0.03 -21.91
C PHE A 88 -4.49 -1.00 -20.99
N LEU A 89 -5.39 -0.48 -20.18
CA LEU A 89 -6.21 -1.26 -19.26
C LEU A 89 -7.18 -2.25 -19.95
N TYR A 90 -7.69 -1.90 -21.13
CA TYR A 90 -8.77 -2.66 -21.77
C TYR A 90 -8.43 -3.27 -23.11
N SER A 91 -7.28 -3.03 -23.69
CA SER A 91 -7.01 -3.35 -25.08
C SER A 91 -5.76 -4.18 -25.34
N GLY A 92 -5.15 -4.77 -24.33
CA GLY A 92 -3.92 -5.54 -24.51
C GLY A 92 -3.95 -6.89 -23.82
N LEU A 93 -3.41 -7.90 -24.47
CA LEU A 93 -3.10 -9.17 -23.84
C LEU A 93 -2.17 -8.96 -22.63
N ASP A 94 -1.27 -7.98 -22.69
CA ASP A 94 -0.32 -7.64 -21.64
C ASP A 94 -0.98 -7.38 -20.28
N TYR A 95 -2.13 -6.69 -20.27
CA TYR A 95 -2.86 -6.49 -19.02
C TYR A 95 -3.38 -7.81 -18.45
N ALA A 96 -4.05 -8.62 -19.26
CA ALA A 96 -4.63 -9.87 -18.81
C ALA A 96 -3.58 -10.94 -18.47
N GLU A 97 -2.47 -10.98 -19.20
CA GLU A 97 -1.43 -12.00 -19.07
C GLU A 97 -0.34 -11.66 -18.05
N TYR A 98 -0.16 -10.37 -17.73
CA TYR A 98 0.90 -9.93 -16.81
C TYR A 98 0.42 -8.92 -15.78
N TYR A 99 0.00 -7.70 -16.19
CA TYR A 99 -0.25 -6.61 -15.25
C TYR A 99 -1.41 -6.86 -14.26
N SER A 100 -2.32 -7.76 -14.57
CA SER A 100 -3.40 -8.17 -13.67
C SER A 100 -3.09 -9.42 -12.85
N GLN A 101 -1.85 -9.91 -12.88
CA GLN A 101 -1.43 -11.16 -12.25
C GLN A 101 -0.44 -10.92 -11.13
N PHE A 102 -0.36 -11.82 -10.16
CA PHE A 102 0.58 -11.72 -9.03
C PHE A 102 2.04 -11.44 -9.42
N PRO A 103 2.60 -12.04 -10.48
CA PRO A 103 3.99 -11.80 -10.87
C PRO A 103 4.35 -10.37 -11.25
N SER A 104 3.37 -9.51 -11.50
CA SER A 104 3.61 -8.09 -11.77
C SER A 104 3.66 -7.23 -10.51
N HIS A 105 3.43 -7.81 -9.35
CA HIS A 105 3.32 -7.11 -8.07
C HIS A 105 4.36 -7.59 -7.07
N ASN A 106 4.73 -6.74 -6.13
CA ASN A 106 5.65 -7.07 -5.03
C ASN A 106 4.95 -7.99 -3.99
N THR A 107 4.73 -9.24 -4.34
CA THR A 107 3.99 -10.22 -3.53
C THR A 107 4.49 -11.65 -3.75
N VAL A 108 3.86 -12.63 -3.13
CA VAL A 108 4.17 -14.06 -3.31
C VAL A 108 3.06 -14.74 -4.12
N CYS A 109 3.44 -15.35 -5.23
CA CYS A 109 2.62 -16.25 -6.01
C CYS A 109 2.86 -17.70 -5.55
N VAL A 110 1.80 -18.47 -5.38
CA VAL A 110 1.88 -19.88 -4.93
C VAL A 110 1.48 -20.80 -6.06
N ASP A 111 2.37 -21.74 -6.40
CA ASP A 111 2.21 -22.73 -7.47
C ASP A 111 1.91 -22.10 -8.86
N GLY A 112 2.35 -20.85 -9.09
CA GLY A 112 2.07 -20.13 -10.32
C GLY A 112 0.60 -19.77 -10.54
N ILE A 113 -0.24 -19.89 -9.50
CA ILE A 113 -1.69 -19.65 -9.61
C ILE A 113 -1.97 -18.16 -9.42
N SER A 114 -2.49 -17.54 -10.47
CA SER A 114 -2.91 -16.14 -10.47
C SER A 114 -4.07 -15.89 -11.45
N SER A 115 -5.05 -16.80 -11.46
CA SER A 115 -6.15 -16.73 -12.40
C SER A 115 -7.40 -16.13 -11.77
N TYR A 116 -7.44 -14.81 -11.73
CA TYR A 116 -8.61 -14.06 -11.24
C TYR A 116 -9.45 -13.51 -12.39
N PRO A 117 -10.76 -13.33 -12.18
CA PRO A 117 -11.57 -12.62 -13.15
C PRO A 117 -11.03 -11.22 -13.42
N VAL A 118 -10.93 -10.87 -14.69
CA VAL A 118 -10.49 -9.54 -15.11
C VAL A 118 -11.38 -8.46 -14.48
N MET A 119 -10.77 -7.43 -13.93
CA MET A 119 -11.46 -6.27 -13.34
C MET A 119 -12.37 -6.58 -12.15
N LYS A 120 -12.17 -7.72 -11.51
CA LYS A 120 -12.94 -8.08 -10.32
C LYS A 120 -12.09 -8.87 -9.34
N SER A 121 -12.05 -8.44 -8.11
CA SER A 121 -11.33 -9.12 -7.05
C SER A 121 -12.08 -9.03 -5.72
N ASN A 122 -11.94 -10.08 -4.90
CA ASN A 122 -12.46 -10.16 -3.54
C ASN A 122 -11.34 -10.67 -2.61
N HIS A 123 -10.21 -9.97 -2.63
CA HIS A 123 -9.00 -10.39 -1.93
C HIS A 123 -8.57 -9.33 -0.91
N SER A 124 -9.44 -9.08 0.04
CA SER A 124 -9.11 -8.25 1.19
C SER A 124 -8.11 -8.95 2.10
N PHE A 125 -7.31 -8.16 2.80
CA PHE A 125 -6.52 -8.62 3.92
C PHE A 125 -7.11 -8.17 5.25
N ASP A 126 -6.85 -8.94 6.30
CA ASP A 126 -7.15 -8.58 7.68
C ASP A 126 -5.94 -7.94 8.34
N LEU A 127 -6.13 -6.79 8.99
CA LEU A 127 -5.10 -6.18 9.83
C LEU A 127 -5.03 -6.93 11.16
N LEU A 128 -3.94 -7.68 11.37
CA LEU A 128 -3.75 -8.47 12.60
C LEU A 128 -3.19 -7.64 13.75
N SER A 129 -2.21 -6.79 13.45
CA SER A 129 -1.58 -5.93 14.44
C SER A 129 -0.89 -4.76 13.77
N CYS A 130 -0.73 -3.67 14.51
CA CYS A 130 0.04 -2.52 14.06
C CYS A 130 0.59 -1.72 15.24
N PHE A 131 1.63 -0.95 14.99
CA PHE A 131 2.16 0.01 15.93
C PHE A 131 2.49 1.32 15.21
N PRO A 132 1.98 2.44 15.73
CA PRO A 132 1.06 2.55 16.87
C PRO A 132 -0.30 1.89 16.54
N ALA A 133 -0.91 1.21 17.53
CA ALA A 133 -2.18 0.50 17.35
C ALA A 133 -3.35 1.48 17.11
N SER A 134 -3.25 2.66 17.66
CA SER A 134 -4.17 3.77 17.44
C SER A 134 -3.38 5.05 17.61
N ALA A 135 -3.29 5.85 16.58
CA ALA A 135 -2.66 7.15 16.66
C ALA A 135 -3.67 8.24 16.35
N GLU A 136 -3.89 9.12 17.31
CA GLU A 136 -4.60 10.36 17.06
C GLU A 136 -3.78 11.22 16.07
N PRO A 137 -4.43 12.05 15.25
CA PRO A 137 -3.73 13.02 14.44
C PRO A 137 -2.73 13.84 15.26
N GLY A 138 -1.55 14.05 14.74
CA GLY A 138 -0.46 14.75 15.41
C GLY A 138 0.32 13.93 16.44
N LYS A 139 -0.04 12.67 16.65
CA LYS A 139 0.62 11.80 17.61
C LYS A 139 1.08 10.49 16.96
N GLY A 140 1.97 9.78 17.63
CA GLY A 140 2.37 8.44 17.23
C GLY A 140 3.47 8.35 16.17
N PHE A 141 4.05 9.47 15.71
CA PHE A 141 5.28 9.43 14.90
C PHE A 141 6.45 9.03 15.79
N THR A 142 6.82 7.76 15.69
CA THR A 142 7.86 7.11 16.51
C THR A 142 9.00 6.62 15.63
N SER A 143 10.11 6.22 16.26
CA SER A 143 11.26 5.64 15.55
C SER A 143 10.97 4.29 14.90
N VAL A 144 9.91 3.60 15.33
CA VAL A 144 9.47 2.33 14.74
C VAL A 144 7.97 2.41 14.49
N THR A 145 7.56 2.02 13.29
CA THR A 145 6.16 1.72 12.98
C THR A 145 6.10 0.35 12.34
N TYR A 146 5.05 -0.41 12.58
CA TYR A 146 4.82 -1.66 11.87
C TYR A 146 3.34 -1.95 11.65
N SER A 147 3.06 -2.77 10.67
CA SER A 147 1.76 -3.39 10.43
C SER A 147 1.95 -4.84 10.02
N GLN A 148 1.05 -5.69 10.49
CA GLN A 148 0.98 -7.10 10.08
C GLN A 148 -0.41 -7.39 9.57
N VAL A 149 -0.48 -7.93 8.36
CA VAL A 149 -1.73 -8.29 7.70
C VAL A 149 -1.75 -9.78 7.37
N ALA A 150 -2.95 -10.33 7.29
CA ALA A 150 -3.17 -11.73 6.88
C ALA A 150 -4.12 -11.78 5.70
N PHE A 151 -3.91 -12.78 4.86
CA PHE A 151 -4.66 -13.01 3.66
C PHE A 151 -4.65 -14.50 3.33
N ARG A 152 -5.82 -15.05 3.05
CA ARG A 152 -5.90 -16.40 2.49
C ARG A 152 -6.15 -16.28 0.99
N GLU A 153 -5.17 -16.70 0.22
CA GLU A 153 -5.26 -16.69 -1.23
C GLU A 153 -6.32 -17.72 -1.68
N PRO A 154 -7.42 -17.30 -2.34
CA PRO A 154 -8.57 -18.16 -2.57
C PRO A 154 -8.33 -19.33 -3.53
N GLU A 155 -7.49 -19.11 -4.54
CA GLU A 155 -7.25 -20.10 -5.59
C GLU A 155 -6.26 -21.17 -5.12
N SER A 156 -5.11 -20.78 -4.63
CA SER A 156 -4.11 -21.72 -4.10
C SER A 156 -4.44 -22.24 -2.71
N ARG A 157 -5.33 -21.53 -1.99
CA ARG A 157 -5.66 -21.74 -0.57
C ARG A 157 -4.44 -21.65 0.36
N ALA A 158 -3.49 -20.84 -0.02
CA ALA A 158 -2.33 -20.54 0.81
C ALA A 158 -2.69 -19.49 1.86
N ASP A 159 -2.31 -19.76 3.10
CA ASP A 159 -2.37 -18.78 4.18
C ASP A 159 -1.11 -17.93 4.12
N GLN A 160 -1.30 -16.62 3.98
CA GLN A 160 -0.21 -15.65 3.83
C GLN A 160 -0.30 -14.58 4.91
N THR A 161 0.84 -14.18 5.43
CA THR A 161 0.96 -13.03 6.31
C THR A 161 2.15 -12.17 5.88
N ARG A 162 1.99 -10.87 5.95
CA ARG A 162 3.08 -9.93 5.70
C ARG A 162 3.19 -8.95 6.86
N LEU A 163 4.37 -8.84 7.43
CA LEU A 163 4.72 -7.80 8.38
C LEU A 163 5.66 -6.82 7.70
N MET A 164 5.24 -5.56 7.68
CA MET A 164 6.06 -4.47 7.19
C MET A 164 6.39 -3.51 8.32
N SER A 165 7.64 -3.08 8.40
CA SER A 165 8.08 -2.11 9.40
C SER A 165 8.94 -1.03 8.79
N ILE A 166 8.85 0.18 9.36
CA ILE A 166 9.80 1.26 9.13
C ILE A 166 10.57 1.48 10.43
N VAL A 167 11.88 1.41 10.35
CA VAL A 167 12.79 1.69 11.47
C VAL A 167 13.59 2.96 11.14
N THR A 168 13.36 4.00 11.91
CA THR A 168 14.09 5.28 11.80
C THR A 168 15.36 5.22 12.64
N THR A 169 16.51 5.40 12.03
CA THR A 169 17.82 5.34 12.68
C THR A 169 18.45 6.71 12.89
N GLY A 170 17.86 7.74 12.31
CA GLY A 170 18.30 9.13 12.46
C GLY A 170 17.34 10.08 11.73
N PRO A 171 17.60 11.40 11.79
CA PRO A 171 16.71 12.41 11.21
C PRO A 171 16.46 12.24 9.71
N GLU A 172 17.41 11.62 8.99
CA GLU A 172 17.36 11.42 7.55
C GLU A 172 17.62 9.98 7.14
N THR A 173 17.68 9.05 8.10
CA THR A 173 18.05 7.66 7.87
C THR A 173 17.04 6.68 8.46
N GLY A 174 16.86 5.58 7.79
CA GLY A 174 16.00 4.50 8.22
C GLY A 174 16.03 3.36 7.21
N TYR A 175 15.34 2.28 7.53
CA TYR A 175 15.21 1.13 6.64
C TYR A 175 13.83 0.49 6.81
N TYR A 176 13.49 -0.34 5.84
CA TYR A 176 12.30 -1.17 5.87
C TYR A 176 12.65 -2.59 6.31
N VAL A 177 11.70 -3.21 6.97
CA VAL A 177 11.71 -4.65 7.25
C VAL A 177 10.47 -5.24 6.62
N ASP A 178 10.65 -6.27 5.79
CA ASP A 178 9.57 -7.05 5.19
C ASP A 178 9.73 -8.52 5.63
N VAL A 179 8.69 -9.05 6.26
CA VAL A 179 8.62 -10.46 6.62
C VAL A 179 7.37 -11.06 6.00
N PHE A 180 7.54 -11.72 4.87
CA PHE A 180 6.48 -12.44 4.20
C PHE A 180 6.50 -13.92 4.61
N ARG A 181 5.36 -14.43 5.03
CA ARG A 181 5.15 -15.85 5.32
C ARG A 181 4.03 -16.38 4.45
N SER A 182 4.28 -17.49 3.78
CA SER A 182 3.31 -18.16 2.95
C SER A 182 3.30 -19.66 3.24
N ARG A 183 2.13 -20.23 3.46
CA ARG A 183 1.96 -21.66 3.80
C ARG A 183 0.77 -22.24 3.07
N LYS A 184 1.01 -23.30 2.33
CA LYS A 184 -0.02 -24.13 1.73
C LYS A 184 0.05 -25.54 2.32
N GLU A 185 -1.04 -26.02 2.92
CA GLU A 185 -1.02 -27.31 3.61
C GLU A 185 -1.34 -28.49 2.70
N ARG A 186 -2.18 -28.28 1.69
CA ARG A 186 -2.73 -29.33 0.82
C ARG A 186 -2.36 -29.09 -0.65
N GLY A 187 -2.29 -30.18 -1.41
CA GLY A 187 -1.91 -30.19 -2.84
C GLY A 187 -0.53 -30.79 -3.05
N GLY A 188 -0.10 -30.94 -4.31
CA GLY A 188 1.17 -31.51 -4.73
C GLY A 188 2.41 -30.68 -4.32
N ASP A 189 3.35 -30.53 -5.22
CA ASP A 189 4.51 -29.69 -5.02
C ASP A 189 4.06 -28.24 -4.73
N LYS A 190 4.77 -27.59 -3.83
CA LYS A 190 4.43 -26.25 -3.34
C LYS A 190 5.57 -25.32 -3.67
N MET A 191 5.34 -24.44 -4.62
CA MET A 191 6.26 -23.41 -5.02
C MET A 191 5.75 -22.06 -4.52
N HIS A 192 6.62 -21.29 -3.91
CA HIS A 192 6.31 -19.96 -3.39
C HIS A 192 7.32 -18.99 -3.98
N ASP A 193 6.91 -18.26 -5.01
CA ASP A 193 7.76 -17.32 -5.72
C ASP A 193 7.48 -15.90 -5.25
N TYR A 194 8.52 -15.22 -4.82
CA TYR A 194 8.46 -13.79 -4.46
C TYR A 194 8.87 -12.96 -5.68
N PHE A 195 8.05 -11.97 -6.03
CA PHE A 195 8.24 -11.04 -7.14
C PHE A 195 8.51 -9.63 -6.67
#